data_a337883f8d48263818e102fa6494c9ca
#
_entry.id   a337883f8d48263818e102fa6494c9ca
#
_cell.length_a   1.000
_cell.length_b   1.000
_cell.length_c   1.000
_cell.angle_alpha   90.00
_cell.angle_beta   90.00
_cell.angle_gamma   90.00
#
_symmetry.space_group_name_H-M   'P 1'
#
loop_
_entity.id
_entity.type
_entity.pdbx_description
1 polymer ?
#
loop_
_entity_poly.entity_id
_entity_poly.type
_entity_poly.pdbx_seq_one_letter_code
_entity_poly.pdbx_strand_id
1 'polypeptide(L)'
;FARLAPQRILPLAPAATGSCPLPFLFRSIVEELEPRGAQLTFLAALGTHPVPPDEELWRWFGLSPAERAGTYRDVAIRAHAWLDPATFALAGTIPARRIAELTGGRFSMDVRVAVNRLVFEHDLVVLLGPVFPHEVVGFSGGHKYLFPGIAEREFINFFHWLGAIITNV
;
A
#
# COMPACT_ATOMS: atom_id res chain seq x y z
N PHE A 1 -15.76 -17.30 2.76
CA PHE A 1 -15.70 -16.01 3.50
C PHE A 1 -16.32 -16.10 4.91
N ALA A 2 -17.27 -16.98 5.19
CA ALA A 2 -17.95 -17.08 6.49
C ALA A 2 -17.09 -17.59 7.66
N ARG A 3 -15.81 -17.98 7.45
CA ARG A 3 -14.90 -18.48 8.50
C ARG A 3 -13.81 -17.50 8.94
N LEU A 4 -13.64 -16.39 8.25
CA LEU A 4 -12.77 -15.29 8.65
C LEU A 4 -13.69 -14.09 8.86
N ALA A 5 -13.95 -13.73 10.09
CA ALA A 5 -14.54 -12.45 10.46
C ALA A 5 -13.38 -11.52 10.89
N PRO A 6 -12.57 -10.97 9.96
CA PRO A 6 -11.51 -10.05 10.30
C PRO A 6 -12.16 -8.82 10.91
N GLN A 7 -11.73 -8.48 12.11
CA GLN A 7 -12.26 -7.31 12.81
C GLN A 7 -11.60 -6.03 12.35
N ARG A 8 -10.31 -6.09 11.97
CA ARG A 8 -9.52 -4.95 11.50
C ARG A 8 -9.06 -5.21 10.07
N ILE A 9 -9.53 -4.40 9.15
CA ILE A 9 -9.26 -4.55 7.72
C ILE A 9 -8.52 -3.32 7.22
N LEU A 10 -7.43 -3.54 6.49
CA LEU A 10 -6.58 -2.53 5.87
C LEU A 10 -6.72 -2.56 4.34
N PRO A 11 -7.64 -1.80 3.73
CA PRO A 11 -7.64 -1.59 2.30
C PRO A 11 -6.48 -0.67 1.88
N LEU A 12 -5.57 -1.17 1.03
CA LEU A 12 -4.53 -0.38 0.39
C LEU A 12 -5.07 0.19 -0.91
N ALA A 13 -5.13 1.50 -1.00
CA ALA A 13 -5.63 2.23 -2.16
C ALA A 13 -4.48 2.83 -2.99
N PRO A 14 -4.64 3.00 -4.30
CA PRO A 14 -3.66 3.72 -5.12
C PRO A 14 -3.60 5.19 -4.75
N ALA A 15 -2.50 5.86 -5.12
CA ALA A 15 -2.45 7.31 -5.20
C ALA A 15 -3.45 7.84 -6.25
N ALA A 16 -3.78 9.13 -6.21
CA ALA A 16 -4.79 9.77 -7.07
C ALA A 16 -4.53 9.67 -8.59
N THR A 17 -3.35 9.21 -9.00
CA THR A 17 -2.91 9.16 -10.40
C THR A 17 -3.49 7.99 -11.21
N GLY A 18 -4.30 7.12 -10.61
CA GLY A 18 -4.80 5.90 -11.24
C GLY A 18 -6.26 6.01 -11.72
N SER A 19 -6.61 5.21 -12.74
CA SER A 19 -7.99 5.03 -13.23
C SER A 19 -8.85 4.13 -12.32
N CYS A 20 -8.57 4.10 -11.03
CA CYS A 20 -9.30 3.31 -10.05
C CYS A 20 -10.62 3.99 -9.68
N PRO A 21 -11.78 3.31 -9.72
CA PRO A 21 -13.05 3.85 -9.23
C PRO A 21 -13.08 3.86 -7.70
N LEU A 22 -12.08 4.53 -7.09
CA LEU A 22 -11.85 4.49 -5.65
C LEU A 22 -13.05 4.99 -4.83
N PRO A 23 -13.78 6.06 -5.24
CA PRO A 23 -14.98 6.48 -4.52
C PRO A 23 -16.07 5.41 -4.44
N PHE A 24 -16.28 4.65 -5.52
CA PHE A 24 -17.24 3.56 -5.54
C PHE A 24 -16.79 2.40 -4.65
N LEU A 25 -15.52 1.97 -4.77
CA LEU A 25 -14.98 0.87 -3.98
C LEU A 25 -14.98 1.20 -2.48
N PHE A 26 -14.63 2.44 -2.12
CA PHE A 26 -14.66 2.90 -0.75
C PHE A 26 -16.06 2.75 -0.14
N ARG A 27 -17.08 3.32 -0.80
CA ARG A 27 -18.46 3.26 -0.31
C ARG A 27 -18.95 1.83 -0.20
N SER A 28 -18.76 1.02 -1.24
CA SER A 28 -19.17 -0.38 -1.23
C SER A 28 -18.54 -1.19 -0.10
N ILE A 29 -17.25 -0.97 0.20
CA ILE A 29 -16.54 -1.67 1.28
C ILE A 29 -17.08 -1.22 2.64
N VAL A 30 -17.25 0.08 2.84
CA VAL A 30 -17.75 0.63 4.11
C VAL A 30 -19.17 0.16 4.37
N GLU A 31 -20.06 0.33 3.41
CA GLU A 31 -21.50 -0.04 3.51
C GLU A 31 -21.71 -1.54 3.76
N GLU A 32 -20.83 -2.38 3.23
CA GLU A 32 -20.93 -3.83 3.39
C GLU A 32 -20.30 -4.34 4.70
N LEU A 33 -19.19 -3.75 5.15
CA LEU A 33 -18.39 -4.32 6.22
C LEU A 33 -18.58 -3.64 7.59
N GLU A 34 -18.81 -2.33 7.66
CA GLU A 34 -19.06 -1.66 8.94
C GLU A 34 -20.28 -2.20 9.69
N PRO A 35 -21.44 -2.46 9.04
CA PRO A 35 -22.60 -3.03 9.72
C PRO A 35 -22.35 -4.45 10.28
N ARG A 36 -21.27 -5.10 9.82
CA ARG A 36 -20.83 -6.41 10.29
C ARG A 36 -19.78 -6.33 11.40
N GLY A 37 -19.48 -5.11 11.88
CA GLY A 37 -18.54 -4.86 12.97
C GLY A 37 -17.07 -4.77 12.55
N ALA A 38 -16.76 -4.66 11.26
CA ALA A 38 -15.40 -4.47 10.79
C ALA A 38 -14.90 -3.04 11.08
N GLN A 39 -13.67 -2.95 11.59
CA GLN A 39 -12.94 -1.68 11.69
C GLN A 39 -12.11 -1.48 10.43
N LEU A 40 -12.36 -0.40 9.71
CA LEU A 40 -11.73 -0.11 8.43
C LEU A 40 -10.69 1.00 8.57
N THR A 41 -9.47 0.75 8.06
CA THR A 41 -8.43 1.76 7.91
C THR A 41 -7.96 1.76 6.46
N PHE A 42 -8.39 2.71 5.65
CA PHE A 42 -7.89 2.88 4.29
C PHE A 42 -6.52 3.54 4.31
N LEU A 43 -5.56 2.96 3.59
CA LEU A 43 -4.21 3.48 3.48
C LEU A 43 -3.86 3.75 2.00
N ALA A 44 -3.60 5.01 1.65
CA ALA A 44 -3.09 5.37 0.35
C ALA A 44 -1.62 4.95 0.21
N ALA A 45 -1.34 4.06 -0.75
CA ALA A 45 0.00 3.54 -1.03
C ALA A 45 0.75 4.54 -1.93
N LEU A 46 1.52 5.43 -1.32
CA LEU A 46 2.16 6.56 -2.00
C LEU A 46 3.55 6.24 -2.55
N GLY A 47 4.21 5.16 -2.09
CA GLY A 47 5.63 4.99 -2.33
C GLY A 47 6.41 6.17 -1.75
N THR A 48 7.06 6.95 -2.63
CA THR A 48 7.76 8.19 -2.26
C THR A 48 7.10 9.46 -2.80
N HIS A 49 5.83 9.36 -3.22
CA HIS A 49 5.08 10.56 -3.63
C HIS A 49 4.78 11.46 -2.42
N PRO A 50 4.63 12.78 -2.64
CA PRO A 50 4.26 13.71 -1.58
C PRO A 50 3.02 13.25 -0.83
N VAL A 51 3.05 13.39 0.49
CA VAL A 51 1.88 13.15 1.33
C VAL A 51 0.91 14.31 1.16
N PRO A 52 -0.33 14.06 0.69
CA PRO A 52 -1.29 15.13 0.51
C PRO A 52 -1.83 15.62 1.86
N PRO A 53 -2.35 16.85 1.92
CA PRO A 53 -3.19 17.28 3.04
C PRO A 53 -4.42 16.38 3.19
N ASP A 54 -4.93 16.24 4.41
CA ASP A 54 -6.08 15.36 4.71
C ASP A 54 -7.29 15.64 3.81
N GLU A 55 -7.60 16.91 3.58
CA GLU A 55 -8.73 17.28 2.73
C GLU A 55 -8.58 16.80 1.28
N GLU A 56 -7.38 16.87 0.73
CA GLU A 56 -7.09 16.34 -0.59
C GLU A 56 -7.18 14.80 -0.59
N LEU A 57 -6.64 14.15 0.44
CA LEU A 57 -6.72 12.71 0.60
C LEU A 57 -8.18 12.23 0.62
N TRP A 58 -9.07 12.88 1.37
CA TRP A 58 -10.49 12.51 1.41
C TRP A 58 -11.18 12.68 0.05
N ARG A 59 -10.81 13.71 -0.71
CA ARG A 59 -11.34 13.91 -2.08
C ARG A 59 -10.98 12.77 -3.02
N TRP A 60 -9.83 12.11 -2.84
CA TRP A 60 -9.49 10.90 -3.62
C TRP A 60 -10.50 9.78 -3.41
N PHE A 61 -11.03 9.67 -2.20
CA PHE A 61 -12.09 8.72 -1.86
C PHE A 61 -13.50 9.23 -2.20
N GLY A 62 -13.60 10.37 -2.86
CA GLY A 62 -14.86 10.97 -3.31
C GLY A 62 -15.71 11.53 -2.17
N LEU A 63 -15.08 11.93 -1.06
CA LEU A 63 -15.78 12.46 0.10
C LEU A 63 -15.85 13.99 0.06
N SER A 64 -17.05 14.50 0.27
CA SER A 64 -17.26 15.91 0.62
C SER A 64 -16.91 16.16 2.08
N PRO A 65 -16.63 17.41 2.47
CA PRO A 65 -16.43 17.78 3.88
C PRO A 65 -17.61 17.37 4.79
N ALA A 66 -18.83 17.49 4.29
CA ALA A 66 -20.03 17.10 5.03
C ALA A 66 -20.12 15.59 5.27
N GLU A 67 -19.83 14.79 4.27
CA GLU A 67 -19.79 13.32 4.40
C GLU A 67 -18.68 12.88 5.33
N ARG A 68 -17.49 13.53 5.25
CA ARG A 68 -16.36 13.24 6.13
C ARG A 68 -16.63 13.59 7.58
N ALA A 69 -17.35 14.70 7.84
CA ALA A 69 -17.74 15.10 9.19
C ALA A 69 -18.96 14.32 9.72
N GLY A 70 -19.73 13.71 8.85
CA GLY A 70 -20.96 12.97 9.16
C GLY A 70 -20.83 11.47 8.99
N THR A 71 -21.33 10.95 7.87
CA THR A 71 -21.50 9.51 7.60
C THR A 71 -20.20 8.70 7.74
N TYR A 72 -19.07 9.25 7.28
CA TYR A 72 -17.79 8.54 7.26
C TYR A 72 -16.77 9.07 8.28
N ARG A 73 -17.22 9.77 9.33
CA ARG A 73 -16.36 10.39 10.33
C ARG A 73 -15.47 9.38 11.05
N ASP A 74 -15.97 8.17 11.30
CA ASP A 74 -15.31 7.13 12.09
C ASP A 74 -14.43 6.21 11.23
N VAL A 75 -14.53 6.29 9.89
CA VAL A 75 -13.68 5.53 8.97
C VAL A 75 -12.28 6.15 8.93
N ALA A 76 -11.27 5.40 9.31
CA ALA A 76 -9.89 5.87 9.24
C ALA A 76 -9.40 5.90 7.76
N ILE A 77 -8.94 7.06 7.31
CA ILE A 77 -8.29 7.24 6.00
C ILE A 77 -6.92 7.85 6.26
N ARG A 78 -5.87 7.18 5.83
CA ARG A 78 -4.47 7.55 6.09
C ARG A 78 -3.66 7.57 4.79
N ALA A 79 -2.65 8.44 4.75
CA ALA A 79 -1.62 8.42 3.74
C ALA A 79 -0.38 7.70 4.27
N HIS A 80 0.38 7.05 3.39
CA HIS A 80 1.67 6.45 3.74
C HIS A 80 2.70 7.55 4.04
N ALA A 81 2.97 7.81 5.32
CA ALA A 81 3.88 8.84 5.80
C ALA A 81 5.34 8.37 5.69
N TRP A 82 5.83 8.19 4.47
CA TRP A 82 7.12 7.57 4.16
C TRP A 82 8.36 8.34 4.66
N LEU A 83 8.19 9.61 5.05
CA LEU A 83 9.26 10.43 5.67
C LEU A 83 9.40 10.21 7.19
N ASP A 84 8.37 9.65 7.82
CA ASP A 84 8.38 9.38 9.26
C ASP A 84 8.88 7.96 9.54
N PRO A 85 10.05 7.78 10.18
CA PRO A 85 10.57 6.46 10.54
C PRO A 85 9.62 5.63 11.42
N ALA A 86 8.77 6.28 12.23
CA ALA A 86 7.79 5.60 13.07
C ALA A 86 6.68 4.90 12.27
N THR A 87 6.55 5.22 10.98
CA THR A 87 5.60 4.57 10.08
C THR A 87 5.92 3.10 9.83
N PHE A 88 7.19 2.69 9.98
CA PHE A 88 7.65 1.39 9.52
C PHE A 88 7.78 0.34 10.62
N ALA A 89 7.56 -0.91 10.22
CA ALA A 89 7.94 -2.09 10.98
C ALA A 89 8.71 -3.07 10.08
N LEU A 90 9.69 -3.76 10.67
CA LEU A 90 10.51 -4.74 9.96
C LEU A 90 9.67 -5.98 9.63
N ALA A 91 9.53 -6.28 8.35
CA ALA A 91 8.92 -7.52 7.86
C ALA A 91 9.93 -8.68 7.80
N GLY A 92 11.20 -8.37 7.55
CA GLY A 92 12.28 -9.35 7.49
C GLY A 92 13.49 -8.83 6.73
N THR A 93 14.42 -9.75 6.46
CA THR A 93 15.62 -9.47 5.65
C THR A 93 15.75 -10.54 4.57
N ILE A 94 15.93 -10.13 3.33
CA ILE A 94 16.28 -11.03 2.24
C ILE A 94 17.80 -11.24 2.30
N PRO A 95 18.28 -12.47 2.56
CA PRO A 95 19.70 -12.68 2.74
C PRO A 95 20.51 -12.54 1.44
N ALA A 96 21.76 -12.12 1.55
CA ALA A 96 22.68 -11.90 0.42
C ALA A 96 22.72 -13.05 -0.58
N ARG A 97 22.73 -14.31 -0.09
CA ARG A 97 22.68 -15.51 -0.94
C ARG A 97 21.43 -15.53 -1.83
N ARG A 98 20.28 -15.11 -1.30
CA ARG A 98 19.03 -15.10 -2.06
C ARG A 98 19.04 -14.01 -3.12
N ILE A 99 19.62 -12.85 -2.81
CA ILE A 99 19.84 -11.79 -3.80
C ILE A 99 20.78 -12.25 -4.89
N ALA A 100 21.88 -12.94 -4.55
CA ALA A 100 22.81 -13.50 -5.53
C ALA A 100 22.13 -14.54 -6.45
N GLU A 101 21.33 -15.43 -5.89
CA GLU A 101 20.54 -16.40 -6.68
C GLU A 101 19.60 -15.70 -7.68
N LEU A 102 18.82 -14.72 -7.20
CA LEU A 102 17.84 -13.97 -8.00
C LEU A 102 18.48 -13.12 -9.11
N THR A 103 19.72 -12.68 -8.90
CA THR A 103 20.42 -11.78 -9.83
C THR A 103 21.46 -12.49 -10.69
N GLY A 104 21.52 -13.83 -10.66
CA GLY A 104 22.55 -14.60 -11.38
C GLY A 104 23.98 -14.26 -10.92
N GLY A 105 24.16 -13.98 -9.63
CA GLY A 105 25.44 -13.63 -9.01
C GLY A 105 25.89 -12.18 -9.19
N ARG A 106 25.08 -11.33 -9.82
CA ARG A 106 25.42 -9.91 -10.05
C ARG A 106 25.48 -9.08 -8.76
N PHE A 107 24.68 -9.45 -7.76
CA PHE A 107 24.62 -8.77 -6.46
C PHE A 107 24.58 -9.78 -5.32
N SER A 108 25.22 -9.42 -4.21
CA SER A 108 25.23 -10.23 -2.99
C SER A 108 25.27 -9.28 -1.80
N MET A 109 24.08 -8.97 -1.27
CA MET A 109 23.91 -8.09 -0.10
C MET A 109 22.62 -8.45 0.63
N ASP A 110 22.60 -8.25 1.93
CA ASP A 110 21.37 -8.35 2.71
C ASP A 110 20.45 -7.16 2.38
N VAL A 111 19.17 -7.44 2.15
CA VAL A 111 18.18 -6.40 1.87
C VAL A 111 17.14 -6.40 2.97
N ARG A 112 17.13 -5.33 3.76
CA ARG A 112 16.13 -5.09 4.79
C ARG A 112 14.79 -4.79 4.14
N VAL A 113 13.73 -5.43 4.61
CA VAL A 113 12.37 -5.23 4.14
C VAL A 113 11.53 -4.69 5.30
N ALA A 114 11.22 -3.40 5.26
CA ALA A 114 10.32 -2.76 6.20
C ALA A 114 9.13 -2.15 5.44
N VAL A 115 7.96 -2.25 6.03
CA VAL A 115 6.70 -1.76 5.47
C VAL A 115 5.92 -0.97 6.50
N ASN A 116 4.90 -0.26 6.04
CA ASN A 116 4.00 0.45 6.95
C ASN A 116 3.48 -0.51 8.04
N ARG A 117 3.66 -0.13 9.29
CA ARG A 117 3.33 -0.94 10.48
C ARG A 117 1.86 -1.36 10.55
N LEU A 118 0.96 -0.61 9.91
CA LEU A 118 -0.47 -0.94 9.85
C LEU A 118 -0.73 -2.33 9.28
N VAL A 119 0.15 -2.85 8.41
CA VAL A 119 0.06 -4.23 7.89
C VAL A 119 0.04 -5.26 9.03
N PHE A 120 0.80 -5.03 10.09
CA PHE A 120 0.89 -5.94 11.25
C PHE A 120 -0.15 -5.67 12.33
N GLU A 121 -0.83 -4.54 12.24
CA GLU A 121 -1.85 -4.11 13.19
C GLU A 121 -3.27 -4.50 12.72
N HIS A 122 -3.42 -5.09 11.54
CA HIS A 122 -4.69 -5.48 10.95
C HIS A 122 -4.75 -6.98 10.67
N ASP A 123 -5.95 -7.53 10.68
CA ASP A 123 -6.19 -8.96 10.51
C ASP A 123 -6.25 -9.38 9.03
N LEU A 124 -6.61 -8.40 8.16
CA LEU A 124 -6.71 -8.59 6.71
C LEU A 124 -6.22 -7.35 5.97
N VAL A 125 -5.35 -7.56 4.98
CA VAL A 125 -4.95 -6.52 4.01
C VAL A 125 -5.65 -6.79 2.69
N VAL A 126 -6.32 -5.77 2.14
CA VAL A 126 -7.04 -5.82 0.86
C VAL A 126 -6.37 -4.87 -0.12
N LEU A 127 -5.95 -5.37 -1.28
CA LEU A 127 -5.33 -4.55 -2.32
C LEU A 127 -6.42 -4.04 -3.27
N LEU A 128 -6.63 -2.72 -3.30
CA LEU A 128 -7.62 -2.07 -4.14
C LEU A 128 -6.93 -1.41 -5.33
N GLY A 129 -7.39 -1.72 -6.52
CA GLY A 129 -6.96 -0.98 -7.70
C GLY A 129 -6.70 -1.87 -8.91
N PRO A 130 -6.51 -1.23 -10.06
CA PRO A 130 -6.27 -1.92 -11.30
C PRO A 130 -4.85 -2.53 -11.36
N VAL A 131 -4.71 -3.52 -12.22
CA VAL A 131 -3.41 -4.14 -12.53
C VAL A 131 -3.14 -3.92 -14.00
N PHE A 132 -1.96 -3.33 -14.31
CA PHE A 132 -1.52 -3.02 -15.68
C PHE A 132 -0.13 -3.58 -15.95
N PRO A 133 0.24 -3.86 -17.20
CA PRO A 133 1.62 -4.10 -17.58
C PRO A 133 2.53 -2.92 -17.18
N HIS A 134 3.74 -3.24 -16.76
CA HIS A 134 4.74 -2.24 -16.33
C HIS A 134 6.13 -2.65 -16.83
N GLU A 135 6.85 -1.73 -17.44
CA GLU A 135 8.11 -1.95 -18.15
C GLU A 135 9.26 -2.42 -17.23
N VAL A 136 9.24 -2.04 -15.95
CA VAL A 136 10.32 -2.38 -15.01
C VAL A 136 10.00 -3.59 -14.16
N VAL A 137 8.75 -3.74 -13.71
CA VAL A 137 8.39 -4.73 -12.68
C VAL A 137 7.37 -5.75 -13.17
N GLY A 138 7.10 -5.78 -14.47
CA GLY A 138 6.13 -6.66 -15.11
C GLY A 138 4.69 -6.16 -14.99
N PHE A 139 4.22 -5.85 -13.78
CA PHE A 139 2.87 -5.33 -13.53
C PHE A 139 2.88 -4.23 -12.48
N SER A 140 2.05 -3.19 -12.68
CA SER A 140 1.66 -2.22 -11.65
C SER A 140 0.40 -2.71 -10.95
N GLY A 141 0.10 -2.15 -9.79
CA GLY A 141 -1.05 -2.60 -8.98
C GLY A 141 -0.78 -3.91 -8.22
N GLY A 142 -1.83 -4.54 -7.68
CA GLY A 142 -1.68 -5.77 -6.92
C GLY A 142 -0.65 -5.67 -5.81
N HIS A 143 0.29 -6.60 -5.75
CA HIS A 143 1.37 -6.62 -4.75
C HIS A 143 2.25 -5.37 -4.76
N LYS A 144 2.23 -4.57 -5.83
CA LYS A 144 2.97 -3.31 -5.91
C LYS A 144 2.47 -2.27 -4.91
N TYR A 145 1.23 -2.36 -4.44
CA TYR A 145 0.73 -1.53 -3.34
C TYR A 145 1.43 -1.85 -2.01
N LEU A 146 1.88 -3.09 -1.81
CA LEU A 146 2.73 -3.46 -0.67
C LEU A 146 4.18 -3.09 -0.95
N PHE A 147 4.72 -3.54 -2.09
CA PHE A 147 6.11 -3.39 -2.48
C PHE A 147 6.21 -2.80 -3.90
N PRO A 148 6.60 -1.55 -4.08
CA PRO A 148 7.15 -0.61 -3.07
C PRO A 148 6.14 0.33 -2.42
N GLY A 149 4.84 0.25 -2.71
CA GLY A 149 3.83 1.26 -2.41
C GLY A 149 3.75 1.74 -0.95
N ILE A 150 4.02 0.87 0.01
CA ILE A 150 4.07 1.19 1.44
C ILE A 150 5.37 0.71 2.10
N ALA A 151 6.41 0.45 1.30
CA ALA A 151 7.71 0.03 1.80
C ALA A 151 8.57 1.24 2.21
N GLU A 152 9.61 0.96 3.01
CA GLU A 152 10.63 1.93 3.39
C GLU A 152 11.43 2.41 2.16
N ARG A 153 11.86 3.67 2.17
CA ARG A 153 12.56 4.30 1.05
C ARG A 153 13.81 3.54 0.60
N GLU A 154 14.57 2.95 1.54
CA GLU A 154 15.76 2.16 1.19
C GLU A 154 15.40 0.95 0.33
N PHE A 155 14.32 0.23 0.68
CA PHE A 155 13.82 -0.87 -0.14
C PHE A 155 13.33 -0.39 -1.51
N ILE A 156 12.62 0.74 -1.57
CA ILE A 156 12.15 1.34 -2.82
C ILE A 156 13.34 1.68 -3.74
N ASN A 157 14.37 2.32 -3.19
CA ASN A 157 15.57 2.69 -3.95
C ASN A 157 16.30 1.44 -4.47
N PHE A 158 16.48 0.43 -3.62
CA PHE A 158 17.08 -0.85 -4.02
C PHE A 158 16.27 -1.51 -5.15
N PHE A 159 14.96 -1.56 -5.01
CA PHE A 159 14.07 -2.19 -5.97
C PHE A 159 14.11 -1.50 -7.35
N HIS A 160 14.07 -0.17 -7.39
CA HIS A 160 14.17 0.60 -8.63
C HIS A 160 15.56 0.47 -9.27
N TRP A 161 16.63 0.55 -8.48
CA TRP A 161 18.00 0.38 -8.95
C TRP A 161 18.21 -1.03 -9.54
N LEU A 162 17.78 -2.07 -8.85
CA LEU A 162 17.86 -3.45 -9.34
C LEU A 162 17.05 -3.63 -10.64
N GLY A 163 15.83 -3.11 -10.69
CA GLY A 163 14.99 -3.15 -11.87
C GLY A 163 15.67 -2.48 -13.07
N ALA A 164 16.21 -1.28 -12.89
CA ALA A 164 16.91 -0.55 -13.96
C ALA A 164 18.11 -1.32 -14.51
N ILE A 165 18.86 -2.03 -13.68
CA ILE A 165 20.03 -2.81 -14.14
C ILE A 165 19.61 -4.11 -14.84
N ILE A 166 18.56 -4.78 -14.39
CA ILE A 166 18.12 -6.05 -14.98
C ILE A 166 17.39 -5.82 -16.30
N THR A 167 16.65 -4.74 -16.46
CA THR A 167 15.84 -4.46 -17.64
C THR A 167 16.59 -3.79 -18.79
N ASN A 168 17.79 -3.28 -18.54
CA ASN A 168 18.65 -2.64 -19.56
C ASN A 168 19.70 -3.59 -20.16
N VAL A 169 19.40 -4.89 -20.23
CA VAL A 169 20.27 -5.91 -20.86
C VAL A 169 19.69 -6.35 -22.19
#